data_1754c56fd80912db8645b2c0b172e9e5
#
_entry.id   1754c56fd80912db8645b2c0b172e9e5
#
_cell.length_a   1.000
_cell.length_b   1.000
_cell.length_c   1.000
_cell.angle_alpha   90.00
_cell.angle_beta   90.00
_cell.angle_gamma   90.00
#
_symmetry.space_group_name_H-M   'P 1'
#
loop_
_entity.id
_entity.type
_entity.pdbx_description
1 polymer ?
#
loop_
_entity_poly.entity_id
_entity_poly.type
_entity_poly.pdbx_seq_one_letter_code
_entity_poly.pdbx_strand_id
1 'polypeptide(L)'
;MNHFRLLILSIVLATLVFMGVGCSYVGNLQVIATEPATPIAANSTQTPLPLPTSTSLLTKTKLPLPTLTATVEPSPTPVLVKIGPGPIKCPILLYHRIVPGQSSNPYNLSPQEFERQMAYLNENGYNTITINQLRQAIVYGAELPENSIVISFDDGDISVYKNALPILEKYNFVGVAYLVSTYLETPGYMKYRQVNELIKSGWEIGSHSARHQDLSESAYLDTEIIGSKADLEKYLEIEINSFAYPFGKYNESAMKKVSEWYSNAVGLGSSTIQKESNLYYLWRRPIDNGTTLEQFIGFLQ
;
A
#
# COMPACT_ATOMS: atom_id res chain seq x y z
N MET A 1 -60.44 11.13 -32.06
CA MET A 1 -60.27 12.49 -32.60
C MET A 1 -58.88 12.93 -32.18
N ASN A 2 -57.96 12.63 -32.98
CA ASN A 2 -57.09 13.41 -33.86
C ASN A 2 -56.42 14.59 -33.18
N HIS A 3 -55.10 14.51 -33.00
CA HIS A 3 -54.15 15.34 -33.74
C HIS A 3 -52.71 14.83 -33.61
N PHE A 4 -52.24 14.24 -34.69
CA PHE A 4 -50.83 14.12 -35.10
C PHE A 4 -50.22 15.51 -35.26
N ARG A 5 -49.05 15.76 -34.74
CA ARG A 5 -48.14 16.77 -35.28
C ARG A 5 -46.70 16.21 -35.32
N LEU A 6 -46.32 15.95 -36.53
CA LEU A 6 -44.99 15.78 -37.08
C LEU A 6 -44.18 17.08 -36.90
N LEU A 7 -42.98 17.04 -36.43
CA LEU A 7 -42.01 18.13 -36.60
C LEU A 7 -40.62 17.54 -37.00
N ILE A 8 -40.35 17.75 -38.17
CA ILE A 8 -39.27 17.78 -39.12
C ILE A 8 -37.90 18.06 -38.53
N LEU A 9 -37.00 17.15 -38.90
CA LEU A 9 -35.54 17.12 -38.88
C LEU A 9 -34.95 18.38 -39.56
N SER A 10 -34.02 19.07 -38.91
CA SER A 10 -33.12 20.01 -39.56
C SER A 10 -31.68 19.66 -39.21
N ILE A 11 -31.01 19.01 -40.16
CA ILE A 11 -29.56 18.77 -40.18
C ILE A 11 -28.91 20.09 -40.65
N VAL A 12 -28.09 20.70 -39.84
CA VAL A 12 -27.15 21.76 -40.26
C VAL A 12 -25.75 21.16 -40.26
N LEU A 13 -25.25 20.93 -41.45
CA LEU A 13 -23.89 20.51 -41.74
C LEU A 13 -23.00 21.77 -41.76
N ALA A 14 -22.15 21.96 -40.75
CA ALA A 14 -21.13 23.01 -40.75
C ALA A 14 -19.78 22.38 -41.09
N THR A 15 -19.36 22.51 -42.33
CA THR A 15 -18.02 22.25 -42.82
C THR A 15 -17.10 23.40 -42.45
N LEU A 16 -16.16 23.17 -41.56
CA LEU A 16 -15.05 24.08 -41.26
C LEU A 16 -13.81 23.62 -42.01
N VAL A 17 -13.43 24.39 -43.01
CA VAL A 17 -12.15 24.30 -43.74
C VAL A 17 -11.07 24.88 -42.81
N PHE A 18 -10.10 24.10 -42.38
CA PHE A 18 -8.88 24.56 -41.73
C PHE A 18 -7.75 24.64 -42.76
N MET A 19 -7.42 25.88 -43.14
CA MET A 19 -6.18 26.15 -43.88
C MET A 19 -4.97 25.90 -43.01
N GLY A 20 -4.08 25.03 -43.47
CA GLY A 20 -2.81 24.78 -42.83
C GLY A 20 -1.85 25.95 -43.03
N VAL A 21 -1.24 26.38 -41.94
CA VAL A 21 0.00 27.18 -41.96
C VAL A 21 1.10 26.24 -41.49
N GLY A 22 1.89 25.80 -42.46
CA GLY A 22 3.10 25.04 -42.22
C GLY A 22 4.20 25.97 -41.69
N CYS A 23 4.71 25.68 -40.51
CA CYS A 23 5.95 26.25 -40.00
C CYS A 23 7.00 25.14 -40.00
N SER A 24 7.86 25.16 -41.03
CA SER A 24 9.02 24.27 -41.14
C SER A 24 10.09 24.75 -40.15
N TYR A 25 10.34 23.98 -39.10
CA TYR A 25 11.50 24.18 -38.23
C TYR A 25 12.63 23.27 -38.74
N VAL A 26 13.59 23.85 -39.40
CA VAL A 26 14.85 23.16 -39.81
C VAL A 26 15.79 23.23 -38.60
N GLY A 27 15.87 22.15 -37.84
CA GLY A 27 16.88 22.00 -36.81
C GLY A 27 18.19 21.47 -37.39
N ASN A 28 19.25 22.23 -37.31
CA ASN A 28 20.61 21.85 -37.67
C ASN A 28 21.10 20.69 -36.79
N LEU A 29 21.31 19.53 -37.39
CA LEU A 29 22.11 18.45 -36.84
C LEU A 29 23.60 18.79 -37.08
N GLN A 30 24.29 19.19 -36.05
CA GLN A 30 25.77 19.21 -36.06
C GLN A 30 26.27 17.78 -35.85
N VAL A 31 26.89 17.24 -36.87
CA VAL A 31 27.65 16.00 -36.82
C VAL A 31 28.99 16.32 -36.14
N ILE A 32 29.20 15.80 -34.95
CA ILE A 32 30.49 15.82 -34.27
C ILE A 32 31.34 14.69 -34.87
N ALA A 33 32.35 15.05 -35.64
CA ALA A 33 33.34 14.14 -36.16
C ALA A 33 34.21 13.59 -35.04
N THR A 34 34.33 12.31 -34.92
CA THR A 34 35.29 11.63 -34.05
C THR A 34 36.63 11.54 -34.75
N GLU A 35 37.65 12.12 -34.16
CA GLU A 35 39.04 11.93 -34.57
C GLU A 35 39.54 10.51 -34.30
N PRO A 36 40.41 9.95 -35.17
CA PRO A 36 40.96 8.61 -34.98
C PRO A 36 42.10 8.61 -33.98
N ALA A 37 42.06 7.68 -33.05
CA ALA A 37 43.11 7.45 -32.06
C ALA A 37 44.41 6.97 -32.70
N THR A 38 45.53 7.62 -32.40
CA THR A 38 46.89 7.25 -32.75
C THR A 38 47.38 6.08 -31.86
N PRO A 39 48.04 5.04 -32.38
CA PRO A 39 48.57 3.96 -31.58
C PRO A 39 49.87 4.37 -30.88
N ILE A 40 49.92 4.23 -29.58
CA ILE A 40 51.15 4.37 -28.76
C ILE A 40 51.91 3.04 -28.76
N ALA A 41 53.13 3.07 -29.24
CA ALA A 41 54.02 1.93 -29.26
C ALA A 41 54.46 1.49 -27.86
N ALA A 42 54.36 0.20 -27.62
CA ALA A 42 54.86 -0.45 -26.40
C ALA A 42 56.40 -0.56 -26.47
N ASN A 43 57.09 0.02 -25.50
CA ASN A 43 58.50 -0.29 -25.25
C ASN A 43 58.61 -1.04 -23.92
N SER A 44 58.87 -2.32 -24.00
CA SER A 44 59.13 -3.23 -22.86
C SER A 44 60.60 -3.13 -22.45
N THR A 45 60.88 -2.68 -21.24
CA THR A 45 62.18 -2.93 -20.60
C THR A 45 61.90 -3.64 -19.27
N GLN A 46 62.16 -4.95 -19.23
CA GLN A 46 62.08 -5.75 -18.03
C GLN A 46 63.36 -5.55 -17.20
N THR A 47 63.19 -5.11 -15.96
CA THR A 47 64.24 -5.19 -14.92
C THR A 47 63.81 -6.24 -13.91
N PRO A 48 64.62 -7.26 -13.55
CA PRO A 48 64.23 -8.28 -12.61
C PRO A 48 64.25 -7.75 -11.18
N LEU A 49 63.15 -7.95 -10.46
CA LEU A 49 63.06 -7.72 -9.02
C LEU A 49 63.72 -8.84 -8.21
N PRO A 50 64.35 -8.51 -7.07
CA PRO A 50 64.93 -9.51 -6.16
C PRO A 50 63.79 -10.22 -5.36
N LEU A 51 64.04 -11.49 -5.14
CA LEU A 51 63.20 -12.44 -4.38
C LEU A 51 63.08 -12.03 -2.91
N PRO A 52 61.86 -11.89 -2.33
CA PRO A 52 61.72 -11.65 -0.90
C PRO A 52 61.86 -12.97 -0.12
N THR A 53 62.76 -12.95 0.86
CA THR A 53 62.94 -13.96 1.86
C THR A 53 61.71 -14.12 2.74
N SER A 54 61.11 -15.30 2.77
CA SER A 54 59.96 -15.60 3.60
C SER A 54 60.34 -15.73 5.08
N THR A 55 59.91 -14.75 5.88
CA THR A 55 59.86 -14.90 7.35
C THR A 55 58.41 -15.22 7.75
N SER A 56 58.22 -16.48 8.13
CA SER A 56 56.96 -16.96 8.62
C SER A 56 56.71 -16.49 10.04
N LEU A 57 55.88 -15.44 10.20
CA LEU A 57 55.27 -15.12 11.49
C LEU A 57 53.96 -15.88 11.62
N LEU A 58 53.93 -16.82 12.54
CA LEU A 58 52.69 -17.49 12.98
C LEU A 58 51.79 -16.51 13.70
N THR A 59 50.90 -15.86 12.98
CA THR A 59 49.81 -15.07 13.56
C THR A 59 48.73 -16.04 14.05
N LYS A 60 48.57 -16.14 15.37
CA LYS A 60 47.44 -16.85 15.99
C LYS A 60 46.14 -16.18 15.53
N THR A 61 45.46 -16.77 14.58
CA THR A 61 44.11 -16.42 14.19
C THR A 61 43.17 -16.69 15.36
N LYS A 62 42.67 -15.61 15.98
CA LYS A 62 41.66 -15.70 17.01
C LYS A 62 40.38 -16.23 16.35
N LEU A 63 39.93 -17.42 16.75
CA LEU A 63 38.64 -18.00 16.32
C LEU A 63 37.56 -16.97 16.60
N PRO A 64 36.62 -16.70 15.66
CA PRO A 64 35.47 -15.87 15.94
C PRO A 64 34.66 -16.56 17.05
N LEU A 65 34.35 -15.76 18.09
CA LEU A 65 33.43 -16.15 19.16
C LEU A 65 32.07 -16.48 18.50
N PRO A 66 31.41 -17.59 18.84
CA PRO A 66 30.09 -17.90 18.30
C PRO A 66 29.13 -16.74 18.64
N THR A 67 28.65 -16.07 17.63
CA THR A 67 27.54 -15.13 17.77
C THR A 67 26.35 -15.92 18.26
N LEU A 68 25.90 -15.64 19.47
CA LEU A 68 24.64 -16.18 19.98
C LEU A 68 23.53 -15.68 19.06
N THR A 69 23.11 -16.50 18.12
CA THR A 69 21.87 -16.28 17.38
C THR A 69 20.77 -16.39 18.42
N ALA A 70 20.17 -15.25 18.78
CA ALA A 70 18.98 -15.25 19.62
C ALA A 70 17.93 -16.11 18.92
N THR A 71 17.67 -17.29 19.45
CA THR A 71 16.52 -18.10 19.06
C THR A 71 15.30 -17.31 19.45
N VAL A 72 14.57 -16.78 18.46
CA VAL A 72 13.26 -16.16 18.70
C VAL A 72 12.37 -17.27 19.22
N GLU A 73 12.01 -17.21 20.50
CA GLU A 73 10.99 -18.12 21.03
C GLU A 73 9.71 -17.94 20.19
N PRO A 74 9.04 -19.03 19.79
CA PRO A 74 7.79 -18.92 19.06
C PRO A 74 6.81 -18.09 19.91
N SER A 75 6.24 -17.04 19.32
CA SER A 75 5.18 -16.24 19.96
C SER A 75 4.06 -17.18 20.42
N PRO A 76 3.55 -17.05 21.64
CA PRO A 76 2.51 -17.96 22.14
C PRO A 76 1.29 -17.87 21.19
N THR A 77 0.67 -19.03 20.94
CA THR A 77 -0.59 -19.07 20.16
C THR A 77 -1.61 -18.16 20.82
N PRO A 78 -2.23 -17.22 20.07
CA PRO A 78 -3.21 -16.29 20.64
C PRO A 78 -4.37 -17.02 21.31
N VAL A 79 -4.79 -16.52 22.48
CA VAL A 79 -6.02 -17.00 23.11
C VAL A 79 -7.20 -16.43 22.36
N LEU A 80 -8.05 -17.32 21.81
CA LEU A 80 -9.29 -16.92 21.13
C LEU A 80 -10.41 -16.77 22.15
N VAL A 81 -11.15 -15.68 22.06
CA VAL A 81 -12.30 -15.38 22.89
C VAL A 81 -13.52 -15.07 22.00
N LYS A 82 -14.69 -15.45 22.45
CA LYS A 82 -15.93 -15.12 21.74
C LYS A 82 -16.22 -13.62 21.88
N ILE A 83 -16.26 -12.91 20.77
CA ILE A 83 -16.49 -11.47 20.68
C ILE A 83 -17.72 -11.19 19.82
N GLY A 84 -18.54 -10.23 20.24
CA GLY A 84 -19.77 -9.85 19.54
C GLY A 84 -20.93 -10.87 19.67
N PRO A 85 -22.02 -10.72 18.89
CA PRO A 85 -22.28 -9.57 18.02
C PRO A 85 -22.48 -8.25 18.79
N GLY A 86 -22.23 -7.12 18.11
CA GLY A 86 -22.40 -5.78 18.65
C GLY A 86 -21.13 -4.92 18.61
N PRO A 87 -21.06 -3.82 19.41
CA PRO A 87 -19.89 -2.96 19.45
C PRO A 87 -18.64 -3.68 19.94
N ILE A 88 -17.52 -3.51 19.21
CA ILE A 88 -16.24 -4.15 19.51
C ILE A 88 -15.15 -3.08 19.63
N LYS A 89 -14.36 -3.12 20.69
CA LYS A 89 -13.13 -2.34 20.79
C LYS A 89 -12.07 -3.00 19.91
N CYS A 90 -11.77 -2.38 18.79
CA CYS A 90 -10.73 -2.79 17.85
C CYS A 90 -10.15 -1.55 17.18
N PRO A 91 -8.98 -1.08 17.60
CA PRO A 91 -8.29 0.00 16.90
C PRO A 91 -7.98 -0.42 15.47
N ILE A 92 -8.16 0.50 14.51
CA ILE A 92 -7.76 0.31 13.12
C ILE A 92 -6.75 1.40 12.79
N LEU A 93 -5.50 1.02 12.55
CA LEU A 93 -4.41 1.92 12.21
C LEU A 93 -4.32 2.08 10.70
N LEU A 94 -4.09 3.31 10.24
CA LEU A 94 -3.91 3.63 8.83
C LEU A 94 -2.50 4.14 8.58
N TYR A 95 -1.79 3.42 7.75
CA TYR A 95 -0.48 3.76 7.18
C TYR A 95 -0.59 3.98 5.67
N HIS A 96 0.45 4.56 5.06
CA HIS A 96 0.56 4.67 3.61
C HIS A 96 1.89 4.10 3.13
N ARG A 97 3.01 4.78 3.38
CA ARG A 97 4.33 4.44 2.85
C ARG A 97 5.32 4.15 3.97
N ILE A 98 6.03 3.06 3.86
CA ILE A 98 7.08 2.69 4.80
C ILE A 98 8.43 2.85 4.08
N VAL A 99 9.02 4.05 4.15
CA VAL A 99 10.19 4.43 3.36
C VAL A 99 11.36 4.88 4.23
N PRO A 100 12.61 4.46 3.90
CA PRO A 100 13.79 4.86 4.67
C PRO A 100 14.04 6.38 4.63
N GLY A 101 14.65 6.90 5.69
CA GLY A 101 15.09 8.28 5.79
C GLY A 101 14.04 9.22 6.37
N GLN A 102 14.46 10.50 6.53
CA GLN A 102 13.56 11.57 6.94
C GLN A 102 12.80 12.11 5.73
N SER A 103 11.53 12.43 5.92
CA SER A 103 10.67 12.96 4.86
C SER A 103 9.79 14.08 5.41
N SER A 104 9.58 15.12 4.61
CA SER A 104 8.56 16.14 4.90
C SER A 104 7.15 15.70 4.50
N ASN A 105 7.01 14.59 3.77
CA ASN A 105 5.71 14.04 3.43
C ASN A 105 5.13 13.30 4.66
N PRO A 106 4.00 13.73 5.21
CA PRO A 106 3.42 13.13 6.41
C PRO A 106 3.04 11.65 6.23
N TYR A 107 2.77 11.21 5.00
CA TYR A 107 2.40 9.83 4.70
C TYR A 107 3.59 8.85 4.65
N ASN A 108 4.82 9.34 4.85
CA ASN A 108 6.02 8.50 4.86
C ASN A 108 6.43 8.21 6.31
N LEU A 109 6.36 6.97 6.74
CA LEU A 109 6.90 6.52 8.02
C LEU A 109 8.19 5.73 7.77
N SER A 110 9.21 5.90 8.62
CA SER A 110 10.44 5.11 8.47
C SER A 110 10.21 3.64 8.88
N PRO A 111 10.93 2.68 8.25
CA PRO A 111 10.87 1.28 8.67
C PRO A 111 11.21 1.08 10.16
N GLN A 112 12.13 1.87 10.69
CA GLN A 112 12.53 1.81 12.09
C GLN A 112 11.38 2.22 13.04
N GLU A 113 10.66 3.31 12.71
CA GLU A 113 9.50 3.73 13.49
C GLU A 113 8.35 2.72 13.37
N PHE A 114 8.10 2.23 12.16
CA PHE A 114 7.09 1.20 11.95
C PHE A 114 7.41 -0.06 12.75
N GLU A 115 8.65 -0.54 12.70
CA GLU A 115 9.07 -1.72 13.46
C GLU A 115 8.98 -1.49 14.98
N ARG A 116 9.31 -0.29 15.47
CA ARG A 116 9.15 0.06 16.88
C ARG A 116 7.70 0.00 17.33
N GLN A 117 6.76 0.46 16.49
CA GLN A 117 5.33 0.35 16.77
C GLN A 117 4.86 -1.11 16.77
N MET A 118 5.31 -1.93 15.80
CA MET A 118 4.98 -3.35 15.74
C MET A 118 5.55 -4.13 16.93
N ALA A 119 6.78 -3.82 17.35
CA ALA A 119 7.38 -4.39 18.55
C ALA A 119 6.54 -4.09 19.78
N TYR A 120 6.11 -2.82 19.95
CA TYR A 120 5.23 -2.44 21.06
C TYR A 120 3.91 -3.23 21.04
N LEU A 121 3.27 -3.40 19.88
CA LEU A 121 2.04 -4.20 19.78
C LEU A 121 2.28 -5.64 20.21
N ASN A 122 3.35 -6.27 19.73
CA ASN A 122 3.70 -7.64 20.08
C ASN A 122 4.00 -7.79 21.58
N GLU A 123 4.81 -6.90 22.17
CA GLU A 123 5.17 -6.92 23.58
C GLU A 123 3.96 -6.71 24.52
N ASN A 124 2.91 -6.04 24.03
CA ASN A 124 1.68 -5.79 24.79
C ASN A 124 0.53 -6.75 24.40
N GLY A 125 0.84 -7.85 23.71
CA GLY A 125 -0.11 -8.93 23.44
C GLY A 125 -1.21 -8.57 22.43
N TYR A 126 -0.98 -7.57 21.56
CA TYR A 126 -1.89 -7.29 20.47
C TYR A 126 -1.76 -8.34 19.36
N ASN A 127 -2.89 -8.66 18.74
CA ASN A 127 -2.97 -9.64 17.65
C ASN A 127 -3.67 -9.00 16.46
N THR A 128 -3.08 -9.10 15.29
CA THR A 128 -3.68 -8.52 14.10
C THR A 128 -4.78 -9.39 13.53
N ILE A 129 -5.86 -8.75 13.12
CA ILE A 129 -6.98 -9.36 12.41
C ILE A 129 -7.28 -8.59 11.12
N THR A 130 -8.03 -9.20 10.23
CA THR A 130 -8.53 -8.54 9.03
C THR A 130 -9.83 -7.77 9.30
N ILE A 131 -10.20 -6.88 8.38
CA ILE A 131 -11.48 -6.17 8.46
C ILE A 131 -12.65 -7.14 8.30
N ASN A 132 -12.52 -8.16 7.47
CA ASN A 132 -13.56 -9.18 7.34
C ASN A 132 -13.78 -9.97 8.64
N GLN A 133 -12.72 -10.31 9.36
CA GLN A 133 -12.83 -10.94 10.68
C GLN A 133 -13.52 -10.01 11.68
N LEU A 134 -13.15 -8.73 11.72
CA LEU A 134 -13.80 -7.72 12.56
C LEU A 134 -15.29 -7.57 12.21
N ARG A 135 -15.62 -7.47 10.92
CA ARG A 135 -17.01 -7.44 10.46
C ARG A 135 -17.81 -8.65 10.90
N GLN A 136 -17.27 -9.87 10.73
CA GLN A 136 -17.94 -11.10 11.17
C GLN A 136 -18.24 -11.05 12.67
N ALA A 137 -17.30 -10.58 13.47
CA ALA A 137 -17.52 -10.45 14.92
C ALA A 137 -18.59 -9.40 15.26
N ILE A 138 -18.59 -8.24 14.58
CA ILE A 138 -19.57 -7.16 14.80
C ILE A 138 -21.01 -7.68 14.50
N VAL A 139 -21.17 -8.36 13.36
CA VAL A 139 -22.52 -8.69 12.84
C VAL A 139 -23.04 -10.01 13.41
N TYR A 140 -22.18 -11.02 13.51
CA TYR A 140 -22.63 -12.39 13.85
C TYR A 140 -22.01 -12.92 15.15
N GLY A 141 -20.99 -12.25 15.68
CA GLY A 141 -20.11 -12.79 16.70
C GLY A 141 -19.13 -13.80 16.11
N ALA A 142 -17.90 -13.77 16.60
CA ALA A 142 -16.83 -14.66 16.17
C ALA A 142 -15.85 -14.93 17.31
N GLU A 143 -15.02 -15.96 17.15
CA GLU A 143 -13.86 -16.17 18.00
C GLU A 143 -12.69 -15.36 17.40
N LEU A 144 -12.20 -14.38 18.14
CA LEU A 144 -11.07 -13.53 17.76
C LEU A 144 -10.00 -13.57 18.86
N PRO A 145 -8.74 -13.28 18.53
CA PRO A 145 -7.71 -13.07 19.54
C PRO A 145 -8.09 -11.95 20.50
N GLU A 146 -7.71 -12.09 21.77
CA GLU A 146 -7.71 -10.96 22.70
C GLU A 146 -6.84 -9.81 22.15
N ASN A 147 -7.16 -8.57 22.53
CA ASN A 147 -6.47 -7.37 22.06
C ASN A 147 -6.35 -7.32 20.52
N SER A 148 -7.44 -7.61 19.82
CA SER A 148 -7.48 -7.54 18.36
C SER A 148 -7.26 -6.12 17.85
N ILE A 149 -6.45 -5.98 16.80
CA ILE A 149 -6.14 -4.72 16.12
C ILE A 149 -6.07 -4.94 14.60
N VAL A 150 -6.39 -3.92 13.82
CA VAL A 150 -6.19 -3.94 12.37
C VAL A 150 -5.09 -2.98 11.97
N ILE A 151 -4.15 -3.44 11.14
CA ILE A 151 -3.11 -2.63 10.51
C ILE A 151 -3.46 -2.49 9.03
N SER A 152 -3.77 -1.28 8.58
CA SER A 152 -4.18 -1.03 7.20
C SER A 152 -3.23 -0.08 6.49
N PHE A 153 -3.11 -0.27 5.16
CA PHE A 153 -2.27 0.53 4.28
C PHE A 153 -3.08 0.98 3.08
N ASP A 154 -3.03 2.27 2.74
CA ASP A 154 -3.71 2.80 1.57
C ASP A 154 -2.74 2.99 0.38
N ASP A 155 -3.30 3.28 -0.79
CA ASP A 155 -2.68 3.59 -2.08
C ASP A 155 -2.05 2.41 -2.83
N GLY A 156 -1.47 1.42 -2.17
CA GLY A 156 -0.76 0.33 -2.83
C GLY A 156 0.70 0.64 -3.21
N ASP A 157 1.37 1.56 -2.47
CA ASP A 157 2.79 1.89 -2.67
C ASP A 157 3.69 0.65 -2.52
N ILE A 158 4.72 0.56 -3.35
CA ILE A 158 5.67 -0.58 -3.37
C ILE A 158 6.41 -0.78 -2.04
N SER A 159 6.54 0.27 -1.22
CA SER A 159 7.21 0.19 0.07
C SER A 159 6.47 -0.69 1.07
N VAL A 160 5.16 -0.85 0.92
CA VAL A 160 4.36 -1.77 1.74
C VAL A 160 4.86 -3.20 1.55
N TYR A 161 5.02 -3.64 0.32
CA TYR A 161 5.56 -4.95 0.01
C TYR A 161 7.04 -5.10 0.44
N LYS A 162 7.87 -4.07 0.16
CA LYS A 162 9.32 -4.16 0.39
C LYS A 162 9.71 -4.05 1.86
N ASN A 163 8.99 -3.24 2.63
CA ASN A 163 9.42 -2.84 3.96
C ASN A 163 8.40 -3.20 5.05
N ALA A 164 7.08 -3.04 4.81
CA ALA A 164 6.09 -3.37 5.83
C ALA A 164 5.86 -4.87 5.96
N LEU A 165 5.70 -5.59 4.84
CA LEU A 165 5.48 -7.05 4.86
C LEU A 165 6.52 -7.80 5.71
N PRO A 166 7.85 -7.68 5.47
CA PRO A 166 8.83 -8.44 6.25
C PRO A 166 8.85 -8.06 7.75
N ILE A 167 8.49 -6.80 8.08
CA ILE A 167 8.37 -6.38 9.47
C ILE A 167 7.15 -7.04 10.12
N LEU A 168 6.00 -7.07 9.45
CA LEU A 168 4.80 -7.74 9.99
C LEU A 168 5.00 -9.24 10.12
N GLU A 169 5.62 -9.89 9.14
CA GLU A 169 5.95 -11.33 9.20
C GLU A 169 6.84 -11.69 10.40
N LYS A 170 7.80 -10.81 10.76
CA LYS A 170 8.66 -11.00 11.94
C LYS A 170 7.86 -11.16 13.24
N TYR A 171 6.70 -10.51 13.35
CA TYR A 171 5.83 -10.55 14.52
C TYR A 171 4.61 -11.47 14.34
N ASN A 172 4.53 -12.24 13.26
CA ASN A 172 3.35 -13.02 12.85
C ASN A 172 2.09 -12.15 12.72
N PHE A 173 2.24 -10.92 12.29
CA PHE A 173 1.17 -9.97 12.04
C PHE A 173 0.74 -10.00 10.57
N VAL A 174 -0.54 -9.77 10.33
CA VAL A 174 -1.12 -9.57 9.00
C VAL A 174 -1.60 -8.13 8.84
N GLY A 175 -1.67 -7.67 7.60
CA GLY A 175 -2.20 -6.35 7.27
C GLY A 175 -3.43 -6.39 6.37
N VAL A 176 -3.99 -5.22 6.12
CA VAL A 176 -5.03 -4.98 5.10
C VAL A 176 -4.50 -3.95 4.13
N ALA A 177 -4.46 -4.25 2.83
CA ALA A 177 -4.00 -3.32 1.81
C ALA A 177 -5.19 -2.83 0.96
N TYR A 178 -5.47 -1.53 1.01
CA TYR A 178 -6.46 -0.87 0.16
C TYR A 178 -5.78 -0.28 -1.07
N LEU A 179 -6.12 -0.82 -2.24
CA LEU A 179 -5.41 -0.58 -3.48
C LEU A 179 -6.19 0.36 -4.41
N VAL A 180 -5.50 1.37 -4.95
CA VAL A 180 -6.00 2.14 -6.08
C VAL A 180 -5.77 1.32 -7.34
N SER A 181 -6.85 0.83 -7.98
CA SER A 181 -6.73 -0.20 -9.02
C SER A 181 -5.87 0.23 -10.22
N THR A 182 -5.94 1.50 -10.63
CA THR A 182 -5.14 2.02 -11.75
C THR A 182 -3.68 2.33 -11.40
N TYR A 183 -3.30 2.34 -10.12
CA TYR A 183 -1.91 2.55 -9.72
C TYR A 183 -1.08 1.28 -9.82
N LEU A 184 -1.70 0.11 -9.67
CA LEU A 184 -1.01 -1.16 -9.81
C LEU A 184 -0.32 -1.29 -11.18
N GLU A 185 0.81 -2.01 -11.23
CA GLU A 185 1.71 -2.15 -12.38
C GLU A 185 2.41 -0.84 -12.82
N THR A 186 2.12 0.31 -12.21
CA THR A 186 2.83 1.56 -12.52
C THR A 186 4.08 1.75 -11.65
N PRO A 187 5.06 2.56 -12.08
CA PRO A 187 6.26 2.82 -11.28
C PRO A 187 5.94 3.39 -9.89
N GLY A 188 6.55 2.83 -8.85
CA GLY A 188 6.33 3.24 -7.45
C GLY A 188 5.23 2.48 -6.73
N TYR A 189 4.40 1.73 -7.43
CA TYR A 189 3.32 0.94 -6.84
C TYR A 189 3.56 -0.57 -6.98
N MET A 190 2.81 -1.35 -6.21
CA MET A 190 2.89 -2.80 -6.26
C MET A 190 2.40 -3.34 -7.61
N LYS A 191 2.98 -4.48 -7.99
CA LYS A 191 2.48 -5.31 -9.09
C LYS A 191 1.52 -6.36 -8.57
N TYR A 192 0.62 -6.86 -9.41
CA TYR A 192 -0.29 -7.95 -9.03
C TYR A 192 0.44 -9.16 -8.43
N ARG A 193 1.63 -9.50 -8.94
CA ARG A 193 2.46 -10.57 -8.36
C ARG A 193 2.80 -10.30 -6.88
N GLN A 194 3.13 -9.06 -6.53
CA GLN A 194 3.48 -8.67 -5.16
C GLN A 194 2.24 -8.63 -4.26
N VAL A 195 1.09 -8.17 -4.79
CA VAL A 195 -0.18 -8.26 -4.07
C VAL A 195 -0.56 -9.72 -3.78
N ASN A 196 -0.34 -10.62 -4.75
CA ASN A 196 -0.55 -12.06 -4.53
C ASN A 196 0.38 -12.66 -3.45
N GLU A 197 1.58 -12.09 -3.25
CA GLU A 197 2.45 -12.49 -2.14
C GLU A 197 1.89 -12.00 -0.79
N LEU A 198 1.32 -10.78 -0.70
CA LEU A 198 0.58 -10.33 0.49
C LEU A 198 -0.58 -11.27 0.82
N ILE A 199 -1.38 -11.64 -0.18
CA ILE A 199 -2.52 -12.56 -0.01
C ILE A 199 -2.04 -13.91 0.56
N LYS A 200 -0.95 -14.47 0.04
CA LYS A 200 -0.35 -15.72 0.53
C LYS A 200 0.16 -15.61 1.96
N SER A 201 0.59 -14.43 2.40
CA SER A 201 0.97 -14.12 3.78
C SER A 201 -0.24 -13.81 4.68
N GLY A 202 -1.48 -14.05 4.21
CA GLY A 202 -2.71 -13.89 5.02
C GLY A 202 -3.28 -12.47 5.06
N TRP A 203 -2.77 -11.54 4.24
CA TRP A 203 -3.31 -10.20 4.18
C TRP A 203 -4.66 -10.15 3.49
N GLU A 204 -5.51 -9.24 3.95
CA GLU A 204 -6.73 -8.87 3.23
C GLU A 204 -6.45 -7.77 2.22
N ILE A 205 -7.10 -7.87 1.05
CA ILE A 205 -7.04 -6.83 0.01
C ILE A 205 -8.42 -6.16 -0.09
N GLY A 206 -8.40 -4.84 -0.08
CA GLY A 206 -9.57 -3.99 -0.31
C GLY A 206 -9.35 -3.00 -1.47
N SER A 207 -10.41 -2.33 -1.86
CA SER A 207 -10.36 -1.29 -2.88
C SER A 207 -10.19 0.10 -2.25
N HIS A 208 -9.36 0.95 -2.88
CA HIS A 208 -9.22 2.37 -2.57
C HIS A 208 -9.61 3.23 -3.77
N SER A 209 -10.71 2.89 -4.42
CA SER A 209 -11.22 3.44 -5.68
C SER A 209 -10.34 3.13 -6.91
N ALA A 210 -10.80 3.54 -8.08
CA ALA A 210 -10.04 3.32 -9.32
C ALA A 210 -8.89 4.31 -9.48
N ARG A 211 -9.09 5.60 -9.18
CA ARG A 211 -8.17 6.70 -9.50
C ARG A 211 -7.91 7.63 -8.33
N HIS A 212 -8.27 7.23 -7.11
CA HIS A 212 -8.08 7.99 -5.88
C HIS A 212 -8.77 9.38 -5.93
N GLN A 213 -10.00 9.45 -6.45
CA GLN A 213 -10.77 10.69 -6.51
C GLN A 213 -11.51 10.97 -5.20
N ASP A 214 -11.75 12.25 -4.91
CA ASP A 214 -12.65 12.66 -3.83
C ASP A 214 -14.10 12.26 -4.19
N LEU A 215 -14.63 11.26 -3.47
CA LEU A 215 -15.95 10.70 -3.77
C LEU A 215 -17.10 11.56 -3.29
N SER A 216 -16.84 12.63 -2.55
CA SER A 216 -17.88 13.61 -2.19
C SER A 216 -18.29 14.50 -3.38
N GLU A 217 -17.40 14.63 -4.37
CA GLU A 217 -17.58 15.52 -5.53
C GLU A 217 -17.51 14.78 -6.87
N SER A 218 -17.15 13.46 -6.87
CA SER A 218 -16.94 12.71 -8.10
C SER A 218 -18.24 12.47 -8.87
N ALA A 219 -18.21 12.79 -10.17
CA ALA A 219 -19.26 12.43 -11.12
C ALA A 219 -19.16 10.97 -11.63
N TYR A 220 -18.08 10.25 -11.25
CA TYR A 220 -17.72 8.94 -11.82
C TYR A 220 -17.79 7.82 -10.78
N LEU A 221 -18.77 7.85 -9.86
CA LEU A 221 -18.89 6.89 -8.76
C LEU A 221 -18.88 5.42 -9.22
N ASP A 222 -19.50 5.10 -10.37
CA ASP A 222 -19.51 3.73 -10.89
C ASP A 222 -18.09 3.27 -11.26
N THR A 223 -17.33 4.10 -11.93
CA THR A 223 -15.94 3.78 -12.28
C THR A 223 -15.07 3.66 -11.04
N GLU A 224 -15.21 4.62 -10.11
CA GLU A 224 -14.37 4.66 -8.90
C GLU A 224 -14.67 3.51 -7.94
N ILE A 225 -15.92 3.13 -7.78
CA ILE A 225 -16.35 2.15 -6.78
C ILE A 225 -16.50 0.76 -7.40
N ILE A 226 -17.35 0.62 -8.44
CA ILE A 226 -17.64 -0.67 -9.07
C ILE A 226 -16.48 -1.08 -9.99
N GLY A 227 -15.97 -0.15 -10.79
CA GLY A 227 -14.86 -0.41 -11.71
C GLY A 227 -13.61 -0.88 -10.97
N SER A 228 -13.25 -0.24 -9.85
CA SER A 228 -12.09 -0.67 -9.06
C SER A 228 -12.24 -2.07 -8.46
N LYS A 229 -13.45 -2.44 -7.99
CA LYS A 229 -13.73 -3.80 -7.53
C LYS A 229 -13.52 -4.80 -8.66
N ALA A 230 -14.16 -4.56 -9.80
CA ALA A 230 -14.09 -5.46 -10.95
C ALA A 230 -12.64 -5.63 -11.48
N ASP A 231 -11.86 -4.55 -11.51
CA ASP A 231 -10.45 -4.61 -11.91
C ASP A 231 -9.62 -5.47 -10.95
N LEU A 232 -9.74 -5.22 -9.65
CA LEU A 232 -8.99 -5.97 -8.64
C LEU A 232 -9.37 -7.45 -8.63
N GLU A 233 -10.66 -7.78 -8.65
CA GLU A 233 -11.16 -9.16 -8.67
C GLU A 233 -10.70 -9.91 -9.91
N LYS A 234 -10.73 -9.25 -11.08
CA LYS A 234 -10.28 -9.83 -12.35
C LYS A 234 -8.83 -10.28 -12.33
N TYR A 235 -7.94 -9.48 -11.75
CA TYR A 235 -6.50 -9.75 -11.82
C TYR A 235 -5.95 -10.51 -10.61
N LEU A 236 -6.64 -10.44 -9.47
CA LEU A 236 -6.21 -11.13 -8.25
C LEU A 236 -6.95 -12.45 -8.03
N GLU A 237 -8.05 -12.69 -8.76
CA GLU A 237 -8.88 -13.91 -8.67
C GLU A 237 -9.42 -14.17 -7.25
N ILE A 238 -9.69 -13.09 -6.50
CA ILE A 238 -10.28 -13.13 -5.15
C ILE A 238 -11.47 -12.18 -5.09
N GLU A 239 -12.35 -12.36 -4.12
CA GLU A 239 -13.43 -11.43 -3.84
C GLU A 239 -12.92 -10.20 -3.05
N ILE A 240 -13.28 -9.00 -3.49
CA ILE A 240 -12.93 -7.72 -2.83
C ILE A 240 -14.14 -7.22 -2.05
N ASN A 241 -14.11 -7.39 -0.74
CA ASN A 241 -15.26 -7.16 0.14
C ASN A 241 -15.20 -5.86 0.95
N SER A 242 -14.05 -5.19 0.98
CA SER A 242 -13.79 -3.99 1.77
C SER A 242 -13.39 -2.81 0.91
N PHE A 243 -13.88 -1.61 1.27
CA PHE A 243 -13.58 -0.36 0.56
C PHE A 243 -12.99 0.68 1.52
N ALA A 244 -11.99 1.46 1.08
CA ALA A 244 -11.50 2.63 1.78
C ALA A 244 -11.84 3.89 0.99
N TYR A 245 -12.48 4.87 1.65
CA TYR A 245 -12.78 6.14 1.00
C TYR A 245 -11.52 6.98 0.84
N PRO A 246 -11.14 7.39 -0.40
CA PRO A 246 -10.06 8.35 -0.60
C PRO A 246 -10.26 9.61 0.24
N PHE A 247 -9.19 10.05 0.93
CA PHE A 247 -9.23 11.19 1.87
C PHE A 247 -10.22 11.04 3.04
N GLY A 248 -10.84 9.87 3.23
CA GLY A 248 -11.96 9.69 4.14
C GLY A 248 -13.23 10.42 3.71
N LYS A 249 -13.34 10.87 2.46
CA LYS A 249 -14.43 11.71 1.95
C LYS A 249 -15.45 10.93 1.14
N TYR A 250 -16.70 11.25 1.34
CA TYR A 250 -17.84 10.66 0.62
C TYR A 250 -19.07 11.58 0.70
N ASN A 251 -20.05 11.30 -0.15
CA ASN A 251 -21.43 11.80 -0.03
C ASN A 251 -22.41 10.62 0.11
N GLU A 252 -23.68 10.89 0.32
CA GLU A 252 -24.70 9.84 0.49
C GLU A 252 -24.78 8.89 -0.71
N SER A 253 -24.62 9.39 -1.94
CA SER A 253 -24.63 8.56 -3.15
C SER A 253 -23.44 7.61 -3.20
N ALA A 254 -22.24 8.07 -2.82
CA ALA A 254 -21.05 7.24 -2.73
C ALA A 254 -21.20 6.16 -1.65
N MET A 255 -21.65 6.54 -0.45
CA MET A 255 -21.86 5.58 0.65
C MET A 255 -22.91 4.53 0.28
N LYS A 256 -24.04 4.94 -0.31
CA LYS A 256 -25.06 4.02 -0.80
C LYS A 256 -24.48 3.02 -1.80
N LYS A 257 -23.74 3.51 -2.79
CA LYS A 257 -23.11 2.64 -3.80
C LYS A 257 -22.11 1.68 -3.17
N VAL A 258 -21.26 2.13 -2.25
CA VAL A 258 -20.35 1.26 -1.51
C VAL A 258 -21.11 0.18 -0.73
N SER A 259 -22.22 0.52 -0.07
CA SER A 259 -23.03 -0.44 0.68
C SER A 259 -23.75 -1.49 -0.21
N GLU A 260 -23.95 -1.18 -1.48
CA GLU A 260 -24.55 -2.13 -2.45
C GLU A 260 -23.51 -3.12 -3.01
N TRP A 261 -22.23 -2.76 -3.03
CA TRP A 261 -21.18 -3.54 -3.71
C TRP A 261 -20.11 -4.13 -2.78
N TYR A 262 -19.98 -3.60 -1.57
CA TYR A 262 -18.99 -4.06 -0.58
C TYR A 262 -19.70 -4.48 0.71
N SER A 263 -19.07 -5.34 1.48
CA SER A 263 -19.59 -5.81 2.76
C SER A 263 -19.29 -4.86 3.92
N ASN A 264 -18.31 -3.99 3.77
CA ASN A 264 -17.88 -3.01 4.74
C ASN A 264 -17.05 -1.91 4.08
N ALA A 265 -16.87 -0.79 4.79
CA ALA A 265 -15.92 0.22 4.36
C ALA A 265 -15.26 0.91 5.55
N VAL A 266 -14.09 1.50 5.30
CA VAL A 266 -13.30 2.22 6.29
C VAL A 266 -13.12 3.68 5.89
N GLY A 267 -13.11 4.55 6.89
CA GLY A 267 -12.86 5.98 6.73
C GLY A 267 -11.85 6.49 7.72
N LEU A 268 -12.01 7.72 8.20
CA LEU A 268 -11.14 8.36 9.19
C LEU A 268 -11.94 8.64 10.47
N GLY A 269 -11.30 8.48 11.64
CA GLY A 269 -11.95 8.77 12.92
C GLY A 269 -11.05 8.47 14.10
N SER A 270 -11.53 8.78 15.28
CA SER A 270 -10.75 8.67 16.52
C SER A 270 -11.22 7.56 17.46
N SER A 271 -12.38 6.98 17.24
CA SER A 271 -12.90 5.93 18.10
C SER A 271 -12.25 4.58 17.81
N THR A 272 -11.94 3.86 18.86
CA THR A 272 -11.53 2.44 18.78
C THR A 272 -12.71 1.48 18.84
N ILE A 273 -13.94 1.99 19.09
CA ILE A 273 -15.15 1.18 19.14
C ILE A 273 -15.79 1.12 17.74
N GLN A 274 -15.79 -0.05 17.16
CA GLN A 274 -16.44 -0.35 15.89
C GLN A 274 -17.80 -1.03 16.11
N LYS A 275 -18.78 -0.71 15.30
CA LYS A 275 -20.16 -1.21 15.47
C LYS A 275 -20.89 -1.31 14.14
N GLU A 276 -22.01 -2.04 14.10
CA GLU A 276 -22.79 -2.25 12.88
C GLU A 276 -23.28 -0.93 12.25
N SER A 277 -23.65 0.06 13.07
CA SER A 277 -24.14 1.36 12.56
C SER A 277 -23.08 2.19 11.84
N ASN A 278 -21.78 1.86 11.96
CA ASN A 278 -20.70 2.48 11.17
C ASN A 278 -19.96 1.48 10.28
N LEU A 279 -20.60 0.37 9.93
CA LEU A 279 -19.98 -0.72 9.14
C LEU A 279 -19.47 -0.24 7.77
N TYR A 280 -20.11 0.74 7.19
CA TYR A 280 -19.69 1.35 5.93
C TYR A 280 -18.87 2.63 6.11
N TYR A 281 -18.35 2.86 7.32
CA TYR A 281 -17.39 3.91 7.66
C TYR A 281 -16.69 3.58 8.99
N LEU A 282 -16.04 2.41 9.08
CA LEU A 282 -15.25 2.02 10.25
C LEU A 282 -14.11 3.02 10.45
N TRP A 283 -13.91 3.44 11.68
CA TRP A 283 -12.98 4.51 11.98
C TRP A 283 -11.55 4.03 12.03
N ARG A 284 -10.66 4.69 11.26
CA ARG A 284 -9.22 4.45 11.24
C ARG A 284 -8.47 5.64 11.79
N ARG A 285 -7.42 5.36 12.55
CA ARG A 285 -6.48 6.35 13.05
C ARG A 285 -5.30 6.46 12.11
N PRO A 286 -5.09 7.59 11.43
CA PRO A 286 -3.90 7.83 10.62
C PRO A 286 -2.64 7.89 11.48
N ILE A 287 -1.59 7.24 10.99
CA ILE A 287 -0.23 7.29 11.53
C ILE A 287 0.63 8.03 10.51
N ASP A 288 1.20 9.14 10.92
CA ASP A 288 2.09 9.96 10.10
C ASP A 288 3.54 9.94 10.61
N ASN A 289 4.43 10.60 9.88
CA ASN A 289 5.85 10.65 10.23
C ASN A 289 6.16 11.48 11.49
N GLY A 290 5.19 12.23 12.02
CA GLY A 290 5.29 12.98 13.28
C GLY A 290 4.69 12.24 14.47
N THR A 291 4.05 11.09 14.25
CA THR A 291 3.41 10.31 15.31
C THR A 291 4.45 9.73 16.27
N THR A 292 4.53 10.27 17.49
CA THR A 292 5.42 9.71 18.52
C THR A 292 4.89 8.38 19.04
N LEU A 293 5.76 7.58 19.66
CA LEU A 293 5.33 6.31 20.26
C LEU A 293 4.28 6.52 21.36
N GLU A 294 4.37 7.61 22.15
CA GLU A 294 3.38 7.97 23.15
C GLU A 294 2.01 8.26 22.54
N GLN A 295 1.97 9.04 21.45
CA GLN A 295 0.74 9.29 20.70
C GLN A 295 0.17 8.01 20.11
N PHE A 296 1.04 7.16 19.52
CA PHE A 296 0.66 5.85 19.00
C PHE A 296 -0.02 4.99 20.07
N ILE A 297 0.57 4.92 21.27
CA ILE A 297 -0.02 4.20 22.41
C ILE A 297 -1.39 4.78 22.78
N GLY A 298 -1.53 6.09 22.78
CA GLY A 298 -2.80 6.77 23.02
C GLY A 298 -3.88 6.44 21.99
N PHE A 299 -3.51 6.12 20.77
CA PHE A 299 -4.46 5.73 19.71
C PHE A 299 -5.05 4.32 19.89
N LEU A 300 -4.47 3.51 20.75
CA LEU A 300 -4.93 2.15 21.03
C LEU A 300 -5.99 2.10 22.15
N GLN A 301 -6.19 3.19 22.87
CA GLN A 301 -7.11 3.30 24.00
C GLN A 301 -8.49 3.79 23.57
#